data_0ac9593fc372b5b5791b3c2094ce966f
#
_entry.id   0ac9593fc372b5b5791b3c2094ce966f
#
_cell.length_a   1.000
_cell.length_b   1.000
_cell.length_c   1.000
_cell.angle_alpha   90.00
_cell.angle_beta   90.00
_cell.angle_gamma   90.00
#
_symmetry.space_group_name_H-M   'P 1'
#
loop_
_entity.id
_entity.type
_entity.pdbx_description
1 polymer ?
#
loop_
_entity_poly.entity_id
_entity_poly.type
_entity_poly.pdbx_seq_one_letter_code
_entity_poly.pdbx_strand_id
1 'polypeptide(L)'
;MNIKPSRNGFDLSFKNNFTSKAGEIRPVMCKPVLPGDVWQAELKSFTRLQPVNTAAYARMREYYDFYFVPMELLWNKFDTVATQMKNNLQHASGPILSDNIAPSGGLPYITSQQIVGYLKAVKSKTNMFGFSRANMTCILLEYLGYGRFYDYLQDDVTWATSPTCENLKYSIMPLLAYQHVYADYCRYTQWERTNPSTFNVDYIKGTDDLNVDITNTDFVKDYNFMDLRYCNYDKDLFFGVLPNAQYGDEAGVDMDITSSDSLFFKTSDGSPATGNDAYFTLGKLISKAASGNTSIVSRINGLKANFSIIQLRMAEALQRWKEVAQSVDEDYKAQIESQWGVKCSQYLSHQSIYLGGISSSLDINPVVNSNLTGDNVADIQGVGTIYNNGKIHFEAGAQYGYIICLYHCVPIFDYQCDGVDAMTTDTDITDFPLPVFDRIGMQQLPSYLLSNPRKSSDSSSADYFISEFLQQNSYLGYVPRYAPWKTSIDVSRGAFVSSLRNWVIPFDKSLFVQTITNVINNHVQNEGSNNSNVNTASFVTWSFFKCNPAVLDTLFAVNADATVDTDQFLISCFLDLKVVRNLDVNGLPY
;
A
#
# COMPACT_ATOMS: atom_id res chain seq x y z
N MET A 1 5.31 -33.72 -34.38
CA MET A 1 3.89 -33.84 -34.74
C MET A 1 3.16 -32.68 -34.08
N ASN A 2 2.63 -31.74 -34.85
CA ASN A 2 1.87 -30.64 -34.26
C ASN A 2 0.44 -31.10 -34.03
N ILE A 3 0.07 -31.33 -32.78
CA ILE A 3 -1.30 -31.56 -32.39
C ILE A 3 -2.04 -30.25 -32.61
N LYS A 4 -3.04 -30.22 -33.47
CA LYS A 4 -3.95 -29.08 -33.60
C LYS A 4 -5.18 -29.39 -32.74
N PRO A 5 -5.21 -28.90 -31.47
CA PRO A 5 -6.38 -29.11 -30.62
C PRO A 5 -7.58 -28.39 -31.21
N SER A 6 -8.78 -28.92 -31.01
CA SER A 6 -10.01 -28.23 -31.35
C SER A 6 -10.16 -27.00 -30.47
N ARG A 7 -10.55 -25.88 -31.08
CA ARG A 7 -10.75 -24.62 -30.39
C ARG A 7 -12.23 -24.30 -30.28
N ASN A 8 -12.75 -24.28 -29.07
CA ASN A 8 -14.16 -24.11 -28.79
C ASN A 8 -14.41 -22.92 -27.85
N GLY A 9 -15.59 -22.36 -27.96
CA GLY A 9 -16.06 -21.30 -27.07
C GLY A 9 -16.83 -21.89 -25.88
N PHE A 10 -16.54 -21.36 -24.69
CA PHE A 10 -17.21 -21.74 -23.45
C PHE A 10 -17.80 -20.49 -22.80
N ASP A 11 -18.99 -20.66 -22.25
CA ASP A 11 -19.66 -19.64 -21.43
C ASP A 11 -19.39 -19.94 -19.95
N LEU A 12 -18.66 -19.06 -19.30
CA LEU A 12 -18.33 -19.12 -17.88
C LEU A 12 -19.05 -18.04 -17.06
N SER A 13 -20.11 -17.47 -17.63
CA SER A 13 -20.86 -16.37 -17.04
C SER A 13 -21.50 -16.76 -15.72
N PHE A 14 -21.45 -15.88 -14.74
CA PHE A 14 -22.06 -16.11 -13.45
C PHE A 14 -22.48 -14.80 -12.78
N LYS A 15 -23.45 -14.91 -11.89
CA LYS A 15 -23.86 -13.83 -10.99
C LYS A 15 -23.13 -13.96 -9.67
N ASN A 16 -22.57 -12.86 -9.16
CA ASN A 16 -21.96 -12.77 -7.84
C ASN A 16 -22.68 -11.71 -7.02
N ASN A 17 -23.16 -12.08 -5.84
CA ASN A 17 -23.69 -11.17 -4.84
C ASN A 17 -22.72 -11.16 -3.67
N PHE A 18 -22.23 -10.00 -3.33
CA PHE A 18 -21.26 -9.85 -2.25
C PHE A 18 -21.42 -8.53 -1.53
N THR A 19 -20.77 -8.40 -0.41
CA THR A 19 -20.77 -7.18 0.41
C THR A 19 -19.36 -6.68 0.58
N SER A 20 -19.16 -5.41 0.92
CA SER A 20 -17.83 -4.84 1.16
C SER A 20 -17.89 -3.65 2.10
N LYS A 21 -16.75 -3.31 2.70
CA LYS A 21 -16.51 -2.04 3.39
C LYS A 21 -15.65 -1.13 2.53
N ALA A 22 -15.64 0.15 2.85
CA ALA A 22 -14.74 1.10 2.21
C ALA A 22 -13.27 0.69 2.39
N GLY A 23 -12.50 0.85 1.34
CA GLY A 23 -11.07 0.58 1.34
C GLY A 23 -10.67 -0.89 1.22
N GLU A 24 -11.55 -1.85 1.51
CA GLU A 24 -11.21 -3.27 1.37
C GLU A 24 -11.06 -3.66 -0.10
N ILE A 25 -9.97 -4.35 -0.41
CA ILE A 25 -9.74 -4.90 -1.75
C ILE A 25 -10.30 -6.32 -1.76
N ARG A 26 -11.51 -6.49 -2.31
CA ARG A 26 -12.19 -7.80 -2.35
C ARG A 26 -12.11 -8.44 -3.73
N PRO A 27 -11.67 -9.72 -3.82
CA PRO A 27 -11.70 -10.45 -5.08
C PRO A 27 -13.15 -10.77 -5.49
N VAL A 28 -13.56 -10.30 -6.67
CA VAL A 28 -14.89 -10.59 -7.24
C VAL A 28 -14.85 -11.86 -8.07
N MET A 29 -13.73 -12.11 -8.72
CA MET A 29 -13.48 -13.25 -9.57
C MET A 29 -12.00 -13.61 -9.55
N CYS A 30 -11.69 -14.91 -9.48
CA CYS A 30 -10.36 -15.45 -9.74
C CYS A 30 -10.52 -16.73 -10.57
N LYS A 31 -10.03 -16.74 -11.81
CA LYS A 31 -10.18 -17.87 -12.73
C LYS A 31 -8.85 -18.24 -13.36
N PRO A 32 -8.55 -19.55 -13.49
CA PRO A 32 -7.34 -20.00 -14.19
C PRO A 32 -7.46 -19.74 -15.69
N VAL A 33 -6.34 -19.36 -16.28
CA VAL A 33 -6.16 -19.07 -17.70
C VAL A 33 -5.19 -20.08 -18.28
N LEU A 34 -5.54 -20.64 -19.44
CA LEU A 34 -4.73 -21.59 -20.17
C LEU A 34 -4.02 -20.91 -21.35
N PRO A 35 -2.89 -21.44 -21.80
CA PRO A 35 -2.22 -20.94 -23.00
C PRO A 35 -3.15 -20.98 -24.22
N GLY A 36 -3.22 -19.86 -24.95
CA GLY A 36 -4.06 -19.71 -26.11
C GLY A 36 -5.52 -19.33 -25.79
N ASP A 37 -5.88 -19.12 -24.53
CA ASP A 37 -7.20 -18.63 -24.16
C ASP A 37 -7.41 -17.20 -24.70
N VAL A 38 -8.62 -16.95 -25.20
CA VAL A 38 -9.11 -15.61 -25.54
C VAL A 38 -10.34 -15.33 -24.69
N TRP A 39 -10.24 -14.32 -23.84
CA TRP A 39 -11.26 -13.94 -22.89
C TRP A 39 -11.98 -12.66 -23.31
N GLN A 40 -13.29 -12.68 -23.19
CA GLN A 40 -14.13 -11.51 -23.23
C GLN A 40 -14.93 -11.48 -21.95
N ALA A 41 -14.71 -10.45 -21.14
CA ALA A 41 -15.41 -10.24 -19.88
C ALA A 41 -16.23 -8.96 -19.97
N GLU A 42 -17.52 -9.03 -19.70
CA GLU A 42 -18.41 -7.89 -19.53
C GLU A 42 -18.96 -7.90 -18.11
N LEU A 43 -18.70 -6.83 -17.37
CA LEU A 43 -19.20 -6.66 -16.01
C LEU A 43 -20.39 -5.73 -16.03
N LYS A 44 -21.46 -6.14 -15.34
CA LYS A 44 -22.61 -5.29 -15.00
C LYS A 44 -22.81 -5.38 -13.50
N SER A 45 -22.70 -4.27 -12.77
CA SER A 45 -22.89 -4.24 -11.33
C SER A 45 -23.94 -3.23 -10.92
N PHE A 46 -24.61 -3.56 -9.83
CA PHE A 46 -25.53 -2.68 -9.15
C PHE A 46 -25.21 -2.72 -7.66
N THR A 47 -24.77 -1.59 -7.12
CA THR A 47 -24.39 -1.43 -5.72
C THR A 47 -25.45 -0.60 -5.01
N ARG A 48 -25.84 -1.06 -3.81
CA ARG A 48 -26.66 -0.32 -2.86
C ARG A 48 -25.88 -0.09 -1.59
N LEU A 49 -26.10 1.05 -0.97
CA LEU A 49 -25.58 1.32 0.36
C LEU A 49 -26.48 0.71 1.43
N GLN A 50 -25.88 0.37 2.57
CA GLN A 50 -26.59 0.23 3.84
C GLN A 50 -27.33 1.54 4.17
N PRO A 51 -28.36 1.54 5.04
CA PRO A 51 -29.05 2.76 5.43
C PRO A 51 -28.11 3.88 5.85
N VAL A 52 -28.24 5.03 5.22
CA VAL A 52 -27.48 6.24 5.53
C VAL A 52 -28.34 7.12 6.43
N ASN A 53 -27.74 7.66 7.49
CA ASN A 53 -28.47 8.45 8.50
C ASN A 53 -29.12 9.73 7.95
N THR A 54 -28.57 10.26 6.82
CA THR A 54 -29.02 11.52 6.24
C THR A 54 -28.83 11.52 4.71
N ALA A 55 -29.44 12.47 4.01
CA ALA A 55 -29.17 12.73 2.59
C ALA A 55 -27.80 13.42 2.41
N ALA A 56 -26.72 12.72 2.73
CA ALA A 56 -25.37 13.26 2.79
C ALA A 56 -24.83 13.69 1.40
N TYR A 57 -23.95 14.70 1.42
CA TYR A 57 -23.17 15.12 0.25
C TYR A 57 -21.89 14.29 0.11
N ALA A 58 -21.91 13.03 0.56
CA ALA A 58 -20.75 12.16 0.53
C ALA A 58 -20.40 11.74 -0.90
N ARG A 59 -19.13 11.79 -1.20
CA ARG A 59 -18.59 11.38 -2.50
C ARG A 59 -17.73 10.14 -2.31
N MET A 60 -18.04 9.10 -3.07
CA MET A 60 -17.30 7.85 -3.06
C MET A 60 -17.11 7.39 -4.50
N ARG A 61 -16.02 6.70 -4.76
CA ARG A 61 -15.71 6.14 -6.07
C ARG A 61 -15.52 4.64 -5.96
N GLU A 62 -16.23 3.91 -6.78
CA GLU A 62 -16.18 2.44 -6.86
C GLU A 62 -15.32 2.02 -8.05
N TYR A 63 -14.49 0.98 -7.87
CA TYR A 63 -13.58 0.46 -8.87
C TYR A 63 -13.71 -1.04 -9.00
N TYR A 64 -13.68 -1.52 -10.24
CA TYR A 64 -13.52 -2.91 -10.63
C TYR A 64 -12.34 -3.01 -11.58
N ASP A 65 -11.25 -3.60 -11.12
CA ASP A 65 -10.00 -3.70 -11.87
C ASP A 65 -9.67 -5.14 -12.19
N PHE A 66 -9.34 -5.38 -13.46
CA PHE A 66 -9.02 -6.69 -13.98
C PHE A 66 -7.52 -6.81 -14.23
N TYR A 67 -6.96 -7.93 -13.76
CA TYR A 67 -5.54 -8.23 -13.88
C TYR A 67 -5.34 -9.64 -14.37
N PHE A 68 -4.26 -9.86 -15.10
CA PHE A 68 -3.72 -11.18 -15.42
C PHE A 68 -2.39 -11.37 -14.71
N VAL A 69 -2.27 -12.47 -13.98
CA VAL A 69 -1.06 -12.82 -13.23
C VAL A 69 -0.49 -14.11 -13.80
N PRO A 70 0.65 -14.07 -14.48
CA PRO A 70 1.34 -15.26 -14.98
C PRO A 70 1.77 -16.19 -13.85
N MET A 71 1.68 -17.51 -14.06
CA MET A 71 2.08 -18.52 -13.06
C MET A 71 3.56 -18.45 -12.70
N GLU A 72 4.41 -18.04 -13.62
CA GLU A 72 5.85 -17.88 -13.43
C GLU A 72 6.18 -16.82 -12.37
N LEU A 73 5.34 -15.79 -12.24
CA LEU A 73 5.48 -14.78 -11.18
C LEU A 73 5.09 -15.31 -9.81
N LEU A 74 4.14 -16.24 -9.76
CA LEU A 74 3.63 -16.81 -8.51
C LEU A 74 4.60 -17.84 -7.93
N TRP A 75 5.25 -18.61 -8.78
CA TRP A 75 6.18 -19.66 -8.37
C TRP A 75 7.27 -19.87 -9.41
N ASN A 76 8.51 -19.67 -9.02
CA ASN A 76 9.69 -19.70 -9.89
C ASN A 76 10.00 -21.08 -10.49
N LYS A 77 9.44 -22.18 -9.93
CA LYS A 77 9.63 -23.54 -10.42
C LYS A 77 8.52 -24.03 -11.36
N PHE A 78 7.54 -23.17 -11.68
CA PHE A 78 6.39 -23.54 -12.48
C PHE A 78 6.81 -24.12 -13.84
N ASP A 79 7.75 -23.53 -14.54
CA ASP A 79 8.26 -24.00 -15.84
C ASP A 79 8.83 -25.40 -15.76
N THR A 80 9.61 -25.67 -14.69
CA THR A 80 10.20 -26.97 -14.46
C THR A 80 9.11 -28.04 -14.25
N VAL A 81 8.08 -27.70 -13.48
CA VAL A 81 6.95 -28.59 -13.23
C VAL A 81 6.11 -28.82 -14.48
N ALA A 82 5.86 -27.77 -15.27
CA ALA A 82 5.13 -27.90 -16.53
C ALA A 82 5.83 -28.80 -17.55
N THR A 83 7.17 -28.89 -17.48
CA THR A 83 7.99 -29.77 -18.36
C THR A 83 8.38 -31.10 -17.74
N GLN A 84 7.90 -31.43 -16.57
CA GLN A 84 8.35 -32.47 -15.65
C GLN A 84 8.22 -33.89 -16.20
N MET A 85 7.26 -34.18 -17.10
CA MET A 85 7.11 -35.52 -17.66
C MET A 85 8.41 -36.01 -18.31
N LYS A 86 9.17 -35.12 -18.93
CA LYS A 86 10.46 -35.42 -19.52
C LYS A 86 11.52 -35.79 -18.47
N ASN A 87 11.53 -35.06 -17.34
CA ASN A 87 12.50 -35.26 -16.27
C ASN A 87 12.22 -36.54 -15.47
N ASN A 88 10.95 -36.88 -15.22
CA ASN A 88 10.59 -38.10 -14.50
C ASN A 88 11.01 -39.39 -15.23
N LEU A 89 11.00 -39.37 -16.54
CA LEU A 89 11.45 -40.53 -17.32
C LEU A 89 12.98 -40.66 -17.35
N GLN A 90 13.73 -39.56 -17.21
CA GLN A 90 15.20 -39.55 -17.30
C GLN A 90 15.89 -39.72 -15.95
N HIS A 91 15.25 -39.34 -14.84
CA HIS A 91 15.88 -39.23 -13.54
C HIS A 91 15.46 -40.30 -12.53
N ALA A 92 14.68 -41.31 -12.95
CA ALA A 92 14.32 -42.44 -12.09
C ALA A 92 15.54 -43.24 -11.53
N SER A 93 16.74 -42.92 -11.98
CA SER A 93 17.97 -43.64 -11.61
C SER A 93 19.22 -42.77 -11.43
N GLY A 94 19.14 -41.42 -11.33
CA GLY A 94 20.29 -40.54 -11.26
C GLY A 94 20.40 -39.68 -9.98
N PRO A 95 21.62 -39.22 -9.60
CA PRO A 95 21.87 -38.45 -8.38
C PRO A 95 21.36 -37.01 -8.40
N ILE A 96 20.65 -36.56 -9.42
CA ILE A 96 20.11 -35.22 -9.58
C ILE A 96 18.76 -35.04 -8.86
N LEU A 97 18.32 -36.05 -8.13
CA LEU A 97 17.16 -36.00 -7.22
C LEU A 97 17.37 -35.11 -5.98
N SER A 98 18.55 -34.47 -5.86
CA SER A 98 18.83 -33.52 -4.77
C SER A 98 18.13 -32.17 -4.93
N ASP A 99 17.50 -31.89 -6.08
CA ASP A 99 16.81 -30.63 -6.31
C ASP A 99 15.32 -30.75 -5.99
N ASN A 100 14.91 -31.28 -4.90
CA ASN A 100 13.58 -31.25 -4.27
C ASN A 100 12.38 -30.88 -5.16
N ILE A 101 12.46 -31.16 -6.47
CA ILE A 101 11.35 -31.01 -7.39
C ILE A 101 10.46 -32.25 -7.19
N ALA A 102 9.23 -32.01 -6.78
CA ALA A 102 8.30 -33.11 -6.56
C ALA A 102 8.18 -33.96 -7.82
N PRO A 103 8.46 -35.26 -7.73
CA PRO A 103 8.46 -36.15 -8.89
C PRO A 103 7.08 -36.35 -9.54
N SER A 104 6.02 -35.73 -9.00
CA SER A 104 4.64 -35.91 -9.40
C SER A 104 3.96 -34.70 -10.05
N GLY A 105 4.69 -33.66 -10.45
CA GLY A 105 4.09 -32.45 -11.04
C GLY A 105 3.23 -31.63 -10.06
N GLY A 106 3.53 -31.70 -8.77
CA GLY A 106 2.78 -30.99 -7.74
C GLY A 106 2.99 -29.48 -7.79
N LEU A 107 1.95 -28.74 -7.43
CA LEU A 107 1.98 -27.30 -7.19
C LEU A 107 1.96 -27.03 -5.68
N PRO A 108 2.51 -25.90 -5.22
CA PRO A 108 2.46 -25.51 -3.83
C PRO A 108 1.04 -25.53 -3.26
N TYR A 109 0.88 -26.08 -2.08
CA TYR A 109 -0.42 -26.23 -1.43
C TYR A 109 -0.38 -25.96 0.07
N ILE A 110 -1.53 -25.70 0.61
CA ILE A 110 -1.81 -25.67 2.05
C ILE A 110 -2.92 -26.68 2.35
N THR A 111 -2.94 -27.20 3.58
CA THR A 111 -3.99 -28.14 4.00
C THR A 111 -5.08 -27.41 4.77
N SER A 112 -6.29 -27.98 4.79
CA SER A 112 -7.40 -27.46 5.60
C SER A 112 -7.04 -27.36 7.08
N GLN A 113 -6.30 -28.32 7.62
CA GLN A 113 -5.86 -28.31 9.01
C GLN A 113 -4.89 -27.16 9.29
N GLN A 114 -3.98 -26.86 8.37
CA GLN A 114 -3.08 -25.71 8.49
C GLN A 114 -3.84 -24.38 8.47
N ILE A 115 -4.85 -24.23 7.59
CA ILE A 115 -5.70 -23.03 7.56
C ILE A 115 -6.38 -22.82 8.90
N VAL A 116 -7.01 -23.86 9.46
CA VAL A 116 -7.69 -23.78 10.76
C VAL A 116 -6.68 -23.49 11.87
N GLY A 117 -5.51 -24.12 11.86
CA GLY A 117 -4.43 -23.86 12.81
C GLY A 117 -3.97 -22.40 12.76
N TYR A 118 -3.78 -21.86 11.56
CA TYR A 118 -3.43 -20.45 11.36
C TYR A 118 -4.50 -19.50 11.88
N LEU A 119 -5.78 -19.72 11.54
CA LEU A 119 -6.89 -18.90 11.99
C LEU A 119 -6.98 -18.85 13.53
N LYS A 120 -6.78 -19.99 14.21
CA LYS A 120 -6.71 -20.03 15.67
C LYS A 120 -5.52 -19.27 16.24
N ALA A 121 -4.37 -19.35 15.59
CA ALA A 121 -3.16 -18.63 16.00
C ALA A 121 -3.29 -17.11 15.87
N VAL A 122 -4.03 -16.63 14.85
CA VAL A 122 -4.24 -15.18 14.63
C VAL A 122 -5.54 -14.64 15.23
N LYS A 123 -6.34 -15.47 15.92
CA LYS A 123 -7.64 -15.10 16.50
C LYS A 123 -7.57 -13.88 17.42
N SER A 124 -6.50 -13.79 18.23
CA SER A 124 -6.24 -12.69 19.16
C SER A 124 -5.47 -11.51 18.53
N LYS A 125 -5.08 -11.63 17.27
CA LYS A 125 -4.35 -10.58 16.56
C LYS A 125 -5.30 -9.65 15.84
N THR A 126 -4.92 -8.37 15.79
CA THR A 126 -5.67 -7.35 15.07
C THR A 126 -4.88 -6.85 13.86
N ASN A 127 -5.59 -6.34 12.85
CA ASN A 127 -4.98 -5.63 11.75
C ASN A 127 -4.70 -4.15 12.13
N MET A 128 -4.22 -3.35 11.16
CA MET A 128 -3.89 -1.93 11.37
C MET A 128 -5.09 -1.08 11.83
N PHE A 129 -6.31 -1.49 11.55
CA PHE A 129 -7.52 -0.76 11.95
C PHE A 129 -8.16 -1.30 13.25
N GLY A 130 -7.51 -2.26 13.92
CA GLY A 130 -8.02 -2.88 15.14
C GLY A 130 -9.02 -4.02 14.90
N PHE A 131 -9.25 -4.42 13.64
CA PHE A 131 -10.15 -5.53 13.31
C PHE A 131 -9.46 -6.89 13.52
N SER A 132 -10.25 -7.92 13.86
CA SER A 132 -9.75 -9.28 14.00
C SER A 132 -9.11 -9.78 12.70
N ARG A 133 -7.82 -10.12 12.74
CA ARG A 133 -7.06 -10.61 11.60
C ARG A 133 -7.62 -11.93 11.08
N ALA A 134 -8.08 -12.81 11.99
CA ALA A 134 -8.69 -14.07 11.61
C ALA A 134 -9.97 -13.88 10.78
N ASN A 135 -10.84 -12.94 11.18
CA ASN A 135 -12.07 -12.65 10.42
C ASN A 135 -11.74 -12.09 9.04
N MET A 136 -10.75 -11.19 8.93
CA MET A 136 -10.32 -10.64 7.64
C MET A 136 -9.74 -11.73 6.73
N THR A 137 -8.98 -12.68 7.28
CA THR A 137 -8.50 -13.86 6.54
C THR A 137 -9.66 -14.74 6.06
N CYS A 138 -10.68 -14.99 6.90
CA CYS A 138 -11.88 -15.74 6.49
C CYS A 138 -12.60 -15.08 5.32
N ILE A 139 -12.72 -13.74 5.31
CA ILE A 139 -13.30 -12.99 4.19
C ILE A 139 -12.50 -13.24 2.92
N LEU A 140 -11.18 -13.09 2.96
CA LEU A 140 -10.33 -13.32 1.79
C LEU A 140 -10.46 -14.73 1.23
N LEU A 141 -10.45 -15.75 2.10
CA LEU A 141 -10.61 -17.15 1.70
C LEU A 141 -11.97 -17.42 1.06
N GLU A 142 -13.05 -16.89 1.63
CA GLU A 142 -14.40 -17.03 1.07
C GLU A 142 -14.50 -16.40 -0.32
N TYR A 143 -13.99 -15.20 -0.51
CA TYR A 143 -14.07 -14.47 -1.79
C TYR A 143 -13.17 -15.05 -2.88
N LEU A 144 -12.08 -15.70 -2.52
CA LEU A 144 -11.24 -16.45 -3.46
C LEU A 144 -11.77 -17.86 -3.77
N GLY A 145 -12.84 -18.30 -3.07
CA GLY A 145 -13.49 -19.59 -3.35
C GLY A 145 -12.91 -20.78 -2.59
N TYR A 146 -12.14 -20.55 -1.51
CA TYR A 146 -11.65 -21.65 -0.65
C TYR A 146 -12.72 -22.24 0.27
N GLY A 147 -13.86 -21.56 0.41
CA GLY A 147 -14.95 -21.95 1.30
C GLY A 147 -15.04 -21.06 2.53
N ARG A 148 -16.01 -21.37 3.38
CA ARG A 148 -16.32 -20.57 4.57
C ARG A 148 -15.66 -21.16 5.81
N PHE A 149 -14.79 -20.37 6.45
CA PHE A 149 -14.01 -20.80 7.61
C PHE A 149 -14.40 -20.13 8.94
N TYR A 150 -15.42 -19.28 8.98
CA TYR A 150 -15.84 -18.55 10.19
C TYR A 150 -16.21 -19.47 11.36
N ASP A 151 -16.84 -20.60 11.07
CA ASP A 151 -17.31 -21.52 12.12
C ASP A 151 -16.13 -22.12 12.89
N TYR A 152 -14.93 -22.23 12.26
CA TYR A 152 -13.72 -22.74 12.90
C TYR A 152 -13.03 -21.75 13.83
N LEU A 153 -13.51 -20.51 13.92
CA LEU A 153 -13.06 -19.54 14.91
C LEU A 153 -13.66 -19.79 16.29
N GLN A 154 -14.71 -20.63 16.38
CA GLN A 154 -15.28 -21.08 17.65
C GLN A 154 -14.36 -22.15 18.26
N ASP A 155 -14.20 -22.14 19.57
CA ASP A 155 -13.23 -22.99 20.26
C ASP A 155 -13.64 -24.47 20.29
N ASP A 156 -14.93 -24.74 20.18
CA ASP A 156 -15.54 -26.07 20.18
C ASP A 156 -15.64 -26.72 18.79
N VAL A 157 -15.38 -25.94 17.72
CA VAL A 157 -15.43 -26.43 16.36
C VAL A 157 -14.02 -26.83 15.91
N THR A 158 -13.87 -28.10 15.52
CA THR A 158 -12.64 -28.66 14.97
C THR A 158 -12.91 -29.25 13.58
N TRP A 159 -11.87 -29.36 12.78
CA TRP A 159 -11.98 -30.03 11.49
C TRP A 159 -12.35 -31.50 11.69
N ALA A 160 -13.27 -32.02 10.86
CA ALA A 160 -13.69 -33.40 10.97
C ALA A 160 -12.49 -34.35 10.76
N THR A 161 -12.32 -35.29 11.71
CA THR A 161 -11.26 -36.29 11.68
C THR A 161 -11.54 -37.41 10.68
N SER A 162 -11.74 -37.05 9.42
CA SER A 162 -11.83 -38.01 8.33
C SER A 162 -10.55 -37.92 7.50
N PRO A 163 -9.90 -39.04 7.18
CA PRO A 163 -8.66 -39.03 6.37
C PRO A 163 -8.80 -38.29 5.04
N THR A 164 -10.00 -38.23 4.49
CA THR A 164 -10.30 -37.52 3.24
C THR A 164 -10.40 -36.00 3.46
N CYS A 165 -10.88 -35.55 4.62
CA CYS A 165 -11.03 -34.13 4.92
C CYS A 165 -9.77 -33.50 5.52
N GLU A 166 -9.07 -34.24 6.39
CA GLU A 166 -7.83 -33.77 7.04
C GLU A 166 -6.72 -33.48 6.05
N ASN A 167 -6.70 -34.20 4.93
CA ASN A 167 -5.69 -34.07 3.89
C ASN A 167 -6.15 -33.28 2.66
N LEU A 168 -7.25 -32.53 2.75
CA LEU A 168 -7.68 -31.71 1.63
C LEU A 168 -6.63 -30.62 1.37
N LYS A 169 -6.08 -30.65 0.15
CA LYS A 169 -5.04 -29.74 -0.31
C LYS A 169 -5.66 -28.60 -1.09
N TYR A 170 -5.31 -27.39 -0.73
CA TYR A 170 -5.71 -26.19 -1.45
C TYR A 170 -4.52 -25.58 -2.17
N SER A 171 -4.71 -25.18 -3.42
CA SER A 171 -3.72 -24.41 -4.16
C SER A 171 -3.55 -23.03 -3.52
N ILE A 172 -2.33 -22.59 -3.32
CA ILE A 172 -2.04 -21.23 -2.82
C ILE A 172 -2.00 -20.19 -3.93
N MET A 173 -2.03 -20.59 -5.18
CA MET A 173 -1.83 -19.70 -6.33
C MET A 173 -2.85 -18.57 -6.41
N PRO A 174 -4.16 -18.75 -6.14
CA PRO A 174 -5.11 -17.64 -6.11
C PRO A 174 -4.79 -16.61 -5.01
N LEU A 175 -4.37 -17.06 -3.82
CA LEU A 175 -3.93 -16.17 -2.74
C LEU A 175 -2.72 -15.35 -3.15
N LEU A 176 -1.74 -16.00 -3.79
CA LEU A 176 -0.55 -15.32 -4.31
C LEU A 176 -0.88 -14.35 -5.42
N ALA A 177 -1.77 -14.72 -6.34
CA ALA A 177 -2.19 -13.83 -7.42
C ALA A 177 -2.81 -12.54 -6.84
N TYR A 178 -3.64 -12.67 -5.82
CA TYR A 178 -4.21 -11.52 -5.10
C TYR A 178 -3.12 -10.63 -4.48
N GLN A 179 -2.15 -11.23 -3.79
CA GLN A 179 -1.06 -10.48 -3.15
C GLN A 179 -0.11 -9.85 -4.17
N HIS A 180 0.14 -10.52 -5.30
CA HIS A 180 0.95 -9.94 -6.37
C HIS A 180 0.31 -8.70 -6.98
N VAL A 181 -0.99 -8.75 -7.27
CA VAL A 181 -1.70 -7.56 -7.77
C VAL A 181 -1.65 -6.42 -6.75
N TYR A 182 -1.84 -6.74 -5.46
CA TYR A 182 -1.69 -5.73 -4.41
C TYR A 182 -0.30 -5.11 -4.40
N ALA A 183 0.74 -5.92 -4.49
CA ALA A 183 2.13 -5.45 -4.50
C ALA A 183 2.43 -4.53 -5.68
N ASP A 184 1.91 -4.88 -6.86
CA ASP A 184 2.22 -4.20 -8.10
C ASP A 184 1.43 -2.90 -8.30
N TYR A 185 0.17 -2.84 -7.82
CA TYR A 185 -0.75 -1.75 -8.19
C TYR A 185 -1.42 -1.03 -7.00
N CYS A 186 -1.53 -1.66 -5.83
CA CYS A 186 -2.39 -1.14 -4.76
C CYS A 186 -1.61 -0.54 -3.58
N ARG A 187 -0.30 -0.50 -3.62
CA ARG A 187 0.53 0.11 -2.58
C ARG A 187 1.29 1.33 -3.12
N TYR A 188 1.59 2.27 -2.23
CA TYR A 188 2.55 3.33 -2.52
C TYR A 188 3.95 2.82 -2.18
N THR A 189 4.70 2.37 -3.19
CA THR A 189 6.02 1.71 -3.03
C THR A 189 7.03 2.57 -2.30
N GLN A 190 6.96 3.88 -2.43
CA GLN A 190 7.80 4.84 -1.73
C GLN A 190 7.60 4.83 -0.20
N TRP A 191 6.37 4.60 0.26
CA TRP A 191 6.01 4.53 1.67
C TRP A 191 5.97 3.11 2.20
N GLU A 192 5.31 2.22 1.48
CA GLU A 192 5.14 0.81 1.82
C GLU A 192 6.18 -0.03 1.08
N ARG A 193 7.40 -0.05 1.60
CA ARG A 193 8.48 -0.85 1.03
C ARG A 193 8.25 -2.34 1.28
N THR A 194 8.85 -3.18 0.44
CA THR A 194 8.80 -4.63 0.60
C THR A 194 9.63 -5.03 1.81
N ASN A 195 8.96 -5.32 2.92
CA ASN A 195 9.56 -5.90 4.10
C ASN A 195 8.52 -6.75 4.87
N PRO A 196 8.94 -7.64 5.77
CA PRO A 196 8.03 -8.52 6.50
C PRO A 196 6.97 -7.79 7.32
N SER A 197 7.25 -6.60 7.85
CA SER A 197 6.30 -5.85 8.69
C SER A 197 5.19 -5.15 7.93
N THR A 198 5.35 -4.94 6.62
CA THR A 198 4.35 -4.28 5.77
C THR A 198 3.78 -5.21 4.71
N PHE A 199 4.65 -6.05 4.14
CA PHE A 199 4.29 -6.93 3.04
C PHE A 199 5.30 -8.07 2.92
N ASN A 200 4.83 -9.30 2.92
CA ASN A 200 5.66 -10.47 2.72
C ASN A 200 4.96 -11.52 1.84
N VAL A 201 5.50 -11.76 0.66
CA VAL A 201 5.11 -12.86 -0.26
C VAL A 201 6.26 -13.83 -0.52
N ASP A 202 7.43 -13.58 0.06
CA ASP A 202 8.64 -14.33 -0.23
C ASP A 202 8.62 -15.75 0.39
N TYR A 203 7.61 -16.07 1.21
CA TYR A 203 7.39 -17.41 1.75
C TYR A 203 7.44 -18.51 0.70
N ILE A 204 7.12 -18.19 -0.55
CA ILE A 204 6.97 -19.18 -1.59
C ILE A 204 8.02 -19.04 -2.68
N LYS A 205 8.53 -17.84 -2.91
CA LYS A 205 9.63 -17.64 -3.88
C LYS A 205 10.91 -18.36 -3.49
N GLY A 206 11.14 -18.56 -2.19
CA GLY A 206 12.35 -19.19 -1.66
C GLY A 206 12.21 -20.63 -1.18
N THR A 207 10.99 -21.21 -1.09
CA THR A 207 10.81 -22.56 -0.61
C THR A 207 10.65 -23.56 -1.76
N ASP A 208 11.40 -24.66 -1.67
CA ASP A 208 11.27 -25.80 -2.58
C ASP A 208 10.11 -26.71 -2.17
N ASP A 209 9.54 -26.48 -0.99
CA ASP A 209 8.49 -27.32 -0.44
C ASP A 209 7.14 -27.01 -1.08
N LEU A 210 6.45 -28.07 -1.47
CA LEU A 210 5.09 -27.98 -2.01
C LEU A 210 4.06 -27.73 -0.91
N ASN A 211 4.33 -28.21 0.31
CA ASN A 211 3.51 -27.98 1.48
C ASN A 211 4.04 -26.78 2.26
N VAL A 212 3.36 -25.66 2.15
CA VAL A 212 3.76 -24.44 2.83
C VAL A 212 3.28 -24.47 4.28
N ASP A 213 4.22 -24.42 5.22
CA ASP A 213 3.89 -24.36 6.65
C ASP A 213 3.48 -22.94 7.05
N ILE A 214 2.17 -22.69 7.07
CA ILE A 214 1.57 -21.41 7.48
C ILE A 214 1.39 -21.29 8.99
N THR A 215 1.74 -22.30 9.76
CA THR A 215 1.62 -22.30 11.23
C THR A 215 2.89 -21.83 11.93
N ASN A 216 3.96 -21.59 11.17
CA ASN A 216 5.22 -21.07 11.70
C ASN A 216 4.99 -19.73 12.41
N THR A 217 5.70 -19.50 13.52
CA THR A 217 5.60 -18.27 14.30
C THR A 217 5.92 -17.01 13.50
N ASP A 218 6.85 -17.09 12.55
CA ASP A 218 7.22 -15.95 11.70
C ASP A 218 6.10 -15.62 10.71
N PHE A 219 5.44 -16.64 10.18
CA PHE A 219 4.27 -16.46 9.33
C PHE A 219 3.10 -15.78 10.05
N VAL A 220 2.92 -16.05 11.34
CA VAL A 220 1.87 -15.45 12.18
C VAL A 220 2.19 -14.02 12.55
N LYS A 221 3.48 -13.68 12.72
CA LYS A 221 3.92 -12.33 13.13
C LYS A 221 3.67 -11.28 12.07
N ASP A 222 4.10 -11.56 10.84
CA ASP A 222 4.20 -10.57 9.77
C ASP A 222 2.97 -10.58 8.86
N TYR A 223 2.73 -9.47 8.16
CA TYR A 223 1.74 -9.42 7.10
C TYR A 223 2.16 -10.37 5.97
N ASN A 224 1.26 -11.24 5.55
CA ASN A 224 1.55 -12.32 4.62
C ASN A 224 0.44 -12.51 3.57
N PHE A 225 0.53 -13.56 2.77
CA PHE A 225 -0.42 -13.83 1.70
C PHE A 225 -1.83 -14.24 2.17
N MET A 226 -2.04 -14.46 3.48
CA MET A 226 -3.37 -14.75 4.05
C MET A 226 -4.11 -13.47 4.49
N ASP A 227 -3.47 -12.30 4.44
CA ASP A 227 -4.08 -11.06 4.91
C ASP A 227 -4.92 -10.38 3.83
N LEU A 228 -6.13 -9.95 4.20
CA LEU A 228 -6.94 -9.05 3.39
C LEU A 228 -6.25 -7.68 3.32
N ARG A 229 -6.17 -7.10 2.13
CA ARG A 229 -5.51 -5.83 1.87
C ARG A 229 -6.50 -4.69 1.72
N TYR A 230 -5.97 -3.49 1.93
CA TYR A 230 -6.71 -2.24 1.82
C TYR A 230 -6.08 -1.34 0.78
N CYS A 231 -6.92 -0.67 -0.01
CA CYS A 231 -6.45 0.32 -0.97
C CYS A 231 -5.97 1.59 -0.28
N ASN A 232 -5.25 2.42 -1.01
CA ASN A 232 -4.89 3.76 -0.57
C ASN A 232 -6.02 4.74 -0.89
N TYR A 233 -6.06 5.88 -0.16
CA TYR A 233 -6.86 7.02 -0.57
C TYR A 233 -6.35 7.59 -1.89
N ASP A 234 -7.24 8.25 -2.64
CA ASP A 234 -6.84 8.97 -3.84
C ASP A 234 -5.82 10.06 -3.51
N LYS A 235 -4.81 10.24 -4.37
CA LYS A 235 -3.75 11.24 -4.17
C LYS A 235 -4.32 12.64 -4.29
N ASP A 236 -4.25 13.39 -3.22
CA ASP A 236 -4.49 14.83 -3.13
C ASP A 236 -3.25 15.55 -2.55
N LEU A 237 -3.42 16.78 -2.07
CA LEU A 237 -2.32 17.54 -1.46
C LEU A 237 -1.69 16.82 -0.26
N PHE A 238 -2.49 16.10 0.56
CA PHE A 238 -2.03 15.42 1.78
C PHE A 238 -1.69 13.95 1.56
N PHE A 239 -2.45 13.24 0.72
CA PHE A 239 -2.20 11.83 0.41
C PHE A 239 -1.26 11.61 -0.77
N GLY A 240 -0.83 12.69 -1.44
CA GLY A 240 0.15 12.65 -2.51
C GLY A 240 1.59 12.95 -2.08
N VAL A 241 1.87 13.11 -0.77
CA VAL A 241 3.20 13.45 -0.26
C VAL A 241 4.19 12.28 -0.42
N LEU A 242 5.46 12.63 -0.64
CA LEU A 242 6.56 11.68 -0.72
C LEU A 242 7.34 11.64 0.61
N PRO A 243 7.96 10.51 0.97
CA PRO A 243 8.72 10.40 2.22
C PRO A 243 10.01 11.22 2.21
N ASN A 244 10.64 11.39 1.05
CA ASN A 244 11.89 12.11 0.89
C ASN A 244 11.80 13.06 -0.32
N ALA A 245 12.59 14.13 -0.29
CA ALA A 245 12.70 15.05 -1.42
C ALA A 245 13.42 14.42 -2.61
N GLN A 246 14.33 13.50 -2.33
CA GLN A 246 15.21 12.84 -3.30
C GLN A 246 15.61 11.45 -2.82
N TYR A 247 16.08 10.61 -3.72
CA TYR A 247 16.59 9.28 -3.39
C TYR A 247 17.98 9.39 -2.73
N GLY A 248 18.06 9.00 -1.45
CA GLY A 248 19.29 9.09 -0.65
C GLY A 248 19.69 10.52 -0.28
N ASP A 249 20.98 10.70 0.01
CA ASP A 249 21.53 12.00 0.42
C ASP A 249 21.64 12.98 -0.75
N GLU A 250 21.68 14.28 -0.45
CA GLU A 250 21.89 15.34 -1.45
C GLU A 250 23.19 15.13 -2.21
N ALA A 251 23.19 15.49 -3.49
CA ALA A 251 24.40 15.44 -4.29
C ALA A 251 25.31 16.63 -3.92
N GLY A 252 26.43 16.31 -3.28
CA GLY A 252 27.46 17.31 -2.93
C GLY A 252 28.53 17.45 -3.99
N VAL A 253 29.20 18.59 -4.00
CA VAL A 253 30.44 18.79 -4.75
C VAL A 253 31.59 18.79 -3.75
N ASP A 254 32.48 17.82 -3.87
CA ASP A 254 33.70 17.80 -3.09
C ASP A 254 34.60 18.96 -3.50
N MET A 255 34.97 19.79 -2.56
CA MET A 255 35.89 20.89 -2.79
C MET A 255 37.28 20.48 -2.34
N ASP A 256 38.23 20.44 -3.29
CA ASP A 256 39.63 20.31 -2.96
C ASP A 256 40.15 21.64 -2.40
N ILE A 257 40.35 21.66 -1.09
CA ILE A 257 40.95 22.79 -0.41
C ILE A 257 42.48 22.60 -0.48
N THR A 258 43.12 23.23 -1.44
CA THR A 258 44.58 23.28 -1.48
C THR A 258 45.06 24.55 -0.81
N SER A 259 45.82 24.42 0.27
CA SER A 259 46.63 25.51 0.81
C SER A 259 48.03 25.41 0.27
N SER A 260 48.59 26.51 -0.26
CA SER A 260 49.96 26.60 -0.67
C SER A 260 50.97 26.58 0.49
N ASP A 261 50.46 26.79 1.70
CA ASP A 261 51.21 26.71 2.95
C ASP A 261 50.57 25.72 3.90
N SER A 262 51.40 24.93 4.60
CA SER A 262 50.97 24.12 5.74
C SER A 262 50.18 24.99 6.70
N LEU A 263 49.01 24.50 7.18
CA LEU A 263 48.22 25.17 8.22
C LEU A 263 49.07 25.29 9.49
N PHE A 264 49.79 26.40 9.64
CA PHE A 264 50.53 26.69 10.85
C PHE A 264 49.63 27.48 11.79
N PHE A 265 49.31 26.87 12.92
CA PHE A 265 48.74 27.57 14.05
C PHE A 265 49.87 28.30 14.77
N LYS A 266 49.75 29.61 14.93
CA LYS A 266 50.70 30.40 15.73
C LYS A 266 50.04 30.78 17.02
N THR A 267 50.77 30.71 18.09
CA THR A 267 50.39 31.30 19.39
C THR A 267 50.41 32.85 19.30
N SER A 268 49.82 33.51 20.26
CA SER A 268 49.71 35.01 20.24
C SER A 268 51.04 35.73 20.21
N ASP A 269 52.14 35.06 20.54
CA ASP A 269 53.50 35.53 20.51
C ASP A 269 54.20 35.30 19.14
N GLY A 270 53.49 34.71 18.17
CA GLY A 270 53.97 34.43 16.84
C GLY A 270 54.76 33.10 16.68
N SER A 271 54.86 32.30 17.75
CA SER A 271 55.55 31.02 17.70
C SER A 271 54.62 29.91 17.10
N PRO A 272 55.20 28.91 16.38
CA PRO A 272 54.41 27.80 15.89
C PRO A 272 53.82 27.00 17.06
N ALA A 273 52.52 26.73 17.04
CA ALA A 273 51.91 25.82 18.03
C ALA A 273 52.39 24.39 17.73
N THR A 274 53.10 23.82 18.72
CA THR A 274 53.62 22.44 18.65
C THR A 274 52.73 21.56 19.51
N GLY A 275 52.15 20.52 18.89
CA GLY A 275 51.41 19.47 19.60
C GLY A 275 49.92 19.40 19.28
N ASN A 276 49.25 18.34 19.73
CA ASN A 276 47.82 18.04 19.51
C ASN A 276 46.85 18.96 20.29
N ASP A 277 47.19 20.23 20.45
CA ASP A 277 46.54 21.12 21.39
C ASP A 277 45.41 21.99 20.84
N ALA A 278 45.07 21.82 19.56
CA ALA A 278 43.97 22.55 18.94
C ALA A 278 42.95 21.61 18.31
N TYR A 279 41.68 21.85 18.58
CA TYR A 279 40.57 21.11 17.95
C TYR A 279 39.41 22.05 17.56
N PHE A 280 38.66 21.64 16.55
CA PHE A 280 37.46 22.36 16.10
C PHE A 280 36.24 21.86 16.88
N THR A 281 35.51 22.79 17.48
CA THR A 281 34.23 22.51 18.10
C THR A 281 33.25 23.62 17.74
N LEU A 282 32.08 23.27 17.20
CA LEU A 282 30.99 24.19 16.84
C LEU A 282 31.45 25.39 15.98
N GLY A 283 32.33 25.13 15.01
CA GLY A 283 32.83 26.19 14.10
C GLY A 283 33.85 27.13 14.74
N LYS A 284 34.29 26.86 15.96
CA LYS A 284 35.37 27.61 16.64
C LYS A 284 36.59 26.73 16.84
N LEU A 285 37.75 27.29 16.60
CA LEU A 285 39.02 26.70 16.94
C LEU A 285 39.30 26.93 18.43
N ILE A 286 39.44 25.84 19.19
CA ILE A 286 39.71 25.92 20.63
C ILE A 286 41.08 25.32 20.91
N SER A 287 41.93 25.99 21.68
CA SER A 287 43.17 25.41 22.18
C SER A 287 42.95 24.72 23.51
N LYS A 288 43.58 23.57 23.69
CA LYS A 288 43.62 22.78 24.93
C LYS A 288 44.81 23.23 25.81
N ALA A 289 45.05 24.50 25.96
CA ALA A 289 46.13 24.93 26.85
C ALA A 289 45.63 24.95 28.29
N ALA A 290 46.22 24.11 29.12
CA ALA A 290 46.17 24.23 30.57
C ALA A 290 46.93 25.50 30.98
N SER A 291 46.20 26.41 31.61
CA SER A 291 46.71 27.59 32.30
C SER A 291 47.56 28.60 31.48
N GLY A 292 46.86 29.59 30.96
CA GLY A 292 47.46 30.80 30.42
C GLY A 292 46.68 31.32 29.19
N ASN A 293 46.29 32.57 29.21
CA ASN A 293 45.57 33.26 28.11
C ASN A 293 46.34 33.26 26.79
N THR A 294 46.26 32.20 26.02
CA THR A 294 46.78 32.19 24.66
C THR A 294 45.62 32.16 23.65
N SER A 295 45.31 33.31 23.10
CA SER A 295 44.42 33.41 21.94
C SER A 295 45.14 32.88 20.69
N ILE A 296 44.58 31.84 20.09
CA ILE A 296 45.07 31.35 18.80
C ILE A 296 44.49 32.24 17.72
N VAL A 297 45.33 32.98 17.03
CA VAL A 297 44.97 33.73 15.82
C VAL A 297 45.31 32.88 14.63
N SER A 298 44.34 32.24 14.00
CA SER A 298 44.52 31.60 12.72
C SER A 298 44.47 32.61 11.60
N ARG A 299 45.58 32.87 10.96
CA ARG A 299 45.59 33.53 9.64
C ARG A 299 45.55 32.42 8.59
N ILE A 300 44.41 32.21 7.99
CA ILE A 300 44.28 31.38 6.80
C ILE A 300 44.61 32.27 5.61
N ASN A 301 45.88 32.29 5.21
CA ASN A 301 46.30 32.95 3.98
C ASN A 301 46.26 31.94 2.83
N GLY A 302 45.48 32.27 1.80
CA GLY A 302 45.54 31.57 0.52
C GLY A 302 44.72 30.28 0.40
N LEU A 303 43.63 30.15 1.13
CA LEU A 303 42.67 29.09 0.90
C LEU A 303 42.03 29.29 -0.49
N LYS A 304 42.37 28.44 -1.43
CA LYS A 304 41.66 28.34 -2.69
C LYS A 304 40.80 27.10 -2.68
N ALA A 305 39.49 27.30 -2.67
CA ALA A 305 38.53 26.23 -2.90
C ALA A 305 38.37 26.09 -4.43
N ASN A 306 38.93 25.06 -5.01
CA ASN A 306 38.77 24.78 -6.43
C ASN A 306 37.75 23.63 -6.58
N PHE A 307 36.69 23.90 -7.30
CA PHE A 307 35.83 22.85 -7.85
C PHE A 307 35.78 22.99 -9.36
N SER A 308 35.78 21.87 -10.07
CA SER A 308 35.70 21.90 -11.52
C SER A 308 34.25 22.07 -11.98
N ILE A 309 34.06 22.75 -13.10
CA ILE A 309 32.75 22.87 -13.75
C ILE A 309 32.16 21.48 -14.06
N ILE A 310 33.01 20.48 -14.29
CA ILE A 310 32.60 19.10 -14.54
C ILE A 310 32.00 18.50 -13.26
N GLN A 311 32.64 18.69 -12.12
CA GLN A 311 32.09 18.22 -10.80
C GLN A 311 30.74 18.85 -10.49
N LEU A 312 30.58 20.16 -10.76
CA LEU A 312 29.30 20.84 -10.59
C LEU A 312 28.21 20.25 -11.51
N ARG A 313 28.53 20.04 -12.79
CA ARG A 313 27.58 19.41 -13.73
C ARG A 313 27.24 17.98 -13.37
N MET A 314 28.20 17.21 -12.86
CA MET A 314 27.95 15.85 -12.36
C MET A 314 27.03 15.86 -11.14
N ALA A 315 27.26 16.77 -10.18
CA ALA A 315 26.40 16.92 -8.99
C ALA A 315 24.97 17.33 -9.39
N GLU A 316 24.83 18.29 -10.32
CA GLU A 316 23.52 18.70 -10.85
C GLU A 316 22.79 17.54 -11.55
N ALA A 317 23.50 16.79 -12.42
CA ALA A 317 22.93 15.64 -13.11
C ALA A 317 22.53 14.52 -12.14
N LEU A 318 23.38 14.25 -11.15
CA LEU A 318 23.11 13.24 -10.11
C LEU A 318 21.92 13.65 -9.23
N GLN A 319 21.83 14.92 -8.84
CA GLN A 319 20.70 15.44 -8.06
C GLN A 319 19.40 15.27 -8.85
N ARG A 320 19.38 15.68 -10.11
CA ARG A 320 18.20 15.53 -10.98
C ARG A 320 17.79 14.07 -11.14
N TRP A 321 18.76 13.16 -11.30
CA TRP A 321 18.48 11.73 -11.37
C TRP A 321 17.83 11.22 -10.08
N LYS A 322 18.34 11.62 -8.91
CA LYS A 322 17.78 11.25 -7.58
C LYS A 322 16.36 11.78 -7.37
N GLU A 323 16.08 12.99 -7.81
CA GLU A 323 14.74 13.60 -7.73
C GLU A 323 13.74 12.88 -8.62
N VAL A 324 14.12 12.55 -9.86
CA VAL A 324 13.28 11.78 -10.78
C VAL A 324 13.03 10.38 -10.23
N ALA A 325 14.06 9.71 -9.71
CA ALA A 325 13.92 8.37 -9.12
C ALA A 325 12.98 8.35 -7.90
N GLN A 326 12.98 9.41 -7.09
CA GLN A 326 12.09 9.54 -5.92
C GLN A 326 10.64 9.89 -6.29
N SER A 327 10.42 10.59 -7.40
CA SER A 327 9.09 11.02 -7.82
C SER A 327 8.23 9.91 -8.43
N VAL A 328 8.83 8.77 -8.73
CA VAL A 328 8.21 7.63 -9.43
C VAL A 328 8.20 6.40 -8.53
N ASP A 329 7.30 5.46 -8.78
CA ASP A 329 7.22 4.21 -8.03
C ASP A 329 8.54 3.41 -8.10
N GLU A 330 8.88 2.70 -7.01
CA GLU A 330 10.11 1.90 -6.90
C GLU A 330 9.99 0.56 -7.67
N ASP A 331 9.49 0.59 -8.89
CA ASP A 331 9.44 -0.58 -9.76
C ASP A 331 10.31 -0.39 -11.01
N TYR A 332 10.72 -1.51 -11.62
CA TYR A 332 11.59 -1.49 -12.80
C TYR A 332 10.95 -0.75 -13.97
N LYS A 333 9.65 -0.97 -14.21
CA LYS A 333 8.91 -0.37 -15.32
C LYS A 333 8.84 1.14 -15.18
N ALA A 334 8.38 1.63 -14.03
CA ALA A 334 8.23 3.06 -13.76
C ALA A 334 9.58 3.79 -13.81
N GLN A 335 10.65 3.19 -13.28
CA GLN A 335 12.00 3.75 -13.33
C GLN A 335 12.53 3.83 -14.77
N ILE A 336 12.36 2.79 -15.59
CA ILE A 336 12.80 2.83 -17.01
C ILE A 336 11.98 3.85 -17.81
N GLU A 337 10.66 3.88 -17.64
CA GLU A 337 9.80 4.82 -18.36
C GLU A 337 10.15 6.28 -18.00
N SER A 338 10.46 6.58 -16.73
CA SER A 338 10.78 7.93 -16.28
C SER A 338 12.17 8.38 -16.68
N GLN A 339 13.18 7.50 -16.61
CA GLN A 339 14.59 7.84 -16.89
C GLN A 339 14.91 7.81 -18.39
N TRP A 340 14.32 6.89 -19.14
CA TRP A 340 14.64 6.65 -20.54
C TRP A 340 13.56 7.13 -21.51
N GLY A 341 12.34 7.44 -21.02
CA GLY A 341 11.21 7.84 -21.85
C GLY A 341 10.69 6.75 -22.78
N VAL A 342 11.04 5.49 -22.52
CA VAL A 342 10.65 4.31 -23.32
C VAL A 342 9.57 3.54 -22.58
N LYS A 343 8.47 3.22 -23.27
CA LYS A 343 7.42 2.36 -22.67
C LYS A 343 7.91 0.92 -22.54
N CYS A 344 7.96 0.43 -21.33
CA CYS A 344 8.30 -0.95 -21.04
C CYS A 344 7.10 -1.87 -21.33
N SER A 345 7.35 -3.00 -21.99
CA SER A 345 6.32 -4.03 -22.16
C SER A 345 5.96 -4.64 -20.81
N GLN A 346 4.67 -4.79 -20.54
CA GLN A 346 4.17 -5.39 -19.29
C GLN A 346 4.70 -6.82 -19.09
N TYR A 347 4.90 -7.58 -20.15
CA TYR A 347 5.45 -8.95 -20.08
C TYR A 347 6.92 -9.00 -19.62
N LEU A 348 7.69 -7.94 -19.87
CA LEU A 348 9.11 -7.85 -19.49
C LEU A 348 9.33 -7.21 -18.12
N SER A 349 8.29 -6.62 -17.54
CA SER A 349 8.39 -5.91 -16.26
C SER A 349 8.38 -6.82 -15.04
N HIS A 350 8.17 -8.12 -15.20
CA HIS A 350 7.95 -9.08 -14.09
C HIS A 350 6.81 -8.67 -13.15
N GLN A 351 5.80 -7.97 -13.67
CA GLN A 351 4.62 -7.53 -12.95
C GLN A 351 3.36 -8.20 -13.49
N SER A 352 2.30 -8.18 -12.68
CA SER A 352 0.95 -8.53 -13.12
C SER A 352 0.51 -7.59 -14.25
N ILE A 353 -0.30 -8.11 -15.19
CA ILE A 353 -0.74 -7.32 -16.34
C ILE A 353 -2.10 -6.70 -16.04
N TYR A 354 -2.18 -5.38 -16.06
CA TYR A 354 -3.44 -4.67 -15.95
C TYR A 354 -4.23 -4.75 -17.27
N LEU A 355 -5.44 -5.30 -17.21
CA LEU A 355 -6.29 -5.53 -18.39
C LEU A 355 -7.28 -4.40 -18.64
N GLY A 356 -7.53 -3.60 -17.63
CA GLY A 356 -8.50 -2.51 -17.66
C GLY A 356 -9.38 -2.50 -16.43
N GLY A 357 -10.02 -1.36 -16.17
CA GLY A 357 -10.90 -1.17 -15.03
C GLY A 357 -12.18 -0.41 -15.41
N ILE A 358 -13.14 -0.50 -14.51
CA ILE A 358 -14.41 0.20 -14.58
C ILE A 358 -14.57 0.97 -13.29
N SER A 359 -14.89 2.26 -13.38
CA SER A 359 -15.11 3.10 -12.20
C SER A 359 -16.37 3.94 -12.34
N SER A 360 -17.07 4.12 -11.23
CA SER A 360 -18.22 5.01 -11.14
C SER A 360 -18.26 5.75 -9.82
N SER A 361 -18.81 6.93 -9.80
CA SER A 361 -19.09 7.69 -8.60
C SER A 361 -20.43 7.30 -7.99
N LEU A 362 -20.50 7.37 -6.67
CA LEU A 362 -21.71 7.14 -5.90
C LEU A 362 -22.52 8.42 -5.82
N ASP A 363 -23.83 8.28 -6.07
CA ASP A 363 -24.80 9.34 -5.81
C ASP A 363 -25.73 8.92 -4.66
N ILE A 364 -25.86 9.79 -3.65
CA ILE A 364 -26.80 9.61 -2.55
C ILE A 364 -28.05 10.46 -2.82
N ASN A 365 -29.17 9.79 -3.01
CA ASN A 365 -30.45 10.44 -3.24
C ASN A 365 -31.23 10.57 -1.92
N PRO A 366 -31.87 11.72 -1.64
CA PRO A 366 -32.72 11.87 -0.47
C PRO A 366 -33.99 11.03 -0.58
N VAL A 367 -34.32 10.34 0.47
CA VAL A 367 -35.61 9.66 0.65
C VAL A 367 -36.35 10.38 1.76
N VAL A 368 -37.46 11.01 1.43
CA VAL A 368 -38.31 11.71 2.39
C VAL A 368 -39.40 10.78 2.87
N ASN A 369 -39.54 10.65 4.18
CA ASN A 369 -40.68 9.94 4.76
C ASN A 369 -41.94 10.79 4.65
N SER A 370 -42.90 10.32 3.86
CA SER A 370 -44.18 11.01 3.60
C SER A 370 -45.30 10.55 4.55
N ASN A 371 -45.00 9.83 5.62
CA ASN A 371 -46.02 9.43 6.59
C ASN A 371 -46.57 10.65 7.35
N LEU A 372 -47.92 10.74 7.40
CA LEU A 372 -48.63 11.85 8.05
C LEU A 372 -48.79 11.65 9.58
N THR A 373 -48.50 10.44 10.11
CA THR A 373 -48.69 10.10 11.52
C THR A 373 -47.54 9.25 12.01
N GLY A 374 -46.83 9.71 13.03
CA GLY A 374 -45.74 9.00 13.68
C GLY A 374 -44.59 9.92 14.11
N ASP A 375 -43.72 9.42 14.94
CA ASP A 375 -42.57 10.17 15.48
C ASP A 375 -41.51 10.55 14.42
N ASN A 376 -41.60 9.99 13.19
CA ASN A 376 -40.63 10.17 12.11
C ASN A 376 -41.22 10.93 10.90
N VAL A 377 -42.10 11.89 11.15
CA VAL A 377 -42.69 12.71 10.09
C VAL A 377 -41.64 13.64 9.52
N ALA A 378 -41.46 13.60 8.18
CA ALA A 378 -40.50 14.42 7.42
C ALA A 378 -39.01 14.11 7.69
N ASP A 379 -38.66 12.95 8.25
CA ASP A 379 -37.27 12.53 8.33
C ASP A 379 -36.70 12.28 6.93
N ILE A 380 -35.53 12.85 6.66
CA ILE A 380 -34.80 12.70 5.43
C ILE A 380 -33.71 11.63 5.65
N GLN A 381 -33.82 10.53 4.93
CA GLN A 381 -32.80 9.49 4.87
C GLN A 381 -32.16 9.46 3.48
N GLY A 382 -30.97 8.88 3.38
CA GLY A 382 -30.27 8.74 2.11
C GLY A 382 -30.30 7.30 1.58
N VAL A 383 -30.46 7.16 0.26
CA VAL A 383 -30.25 5.90 -0.46
C VAL A 383 -29.21 6.14 -1.53
N GLY A 384 -28.08 5.44 -1.40
CA GLY A 384 -27.02 5.47 -2.41
C GLY A 384 -27.14 4.29 -3.36
N THR A 385 -26.95 4.54 -4.65
CA THR A 385 -26.92 3.53 -5.70
C THR A 385 -25.84 3.82 -6.70
N ILE A 386 -25.17 2.77 -7.19
CA ILE A 386 -24.19 2.84 -8.27
C ILE A 386 -24.56 1.79 -9.32
N TYR A 387 -24.39 2.14 -10.57
CA TYR A 387 -24.49 1.22 -11.69
C TYR A 387 -23.23 1.29 -12.53
N ASN A 388 -22.61 0.12 -12.76
CA ASN A 388 -21.44 -0.02 -13.61
C ASN A 388 -21.72 -0.95 -14.80
N ASN A 389 -21.14 -0.61 -15.94
CA ASN A 389 -21.11 -1.47 -17.11
C ASN A 389 -19.79 -1.26 -17.86
N GLY A 390 -19.09 -2.34 -18.13
CA GLY A 390 -17.83 -2.28 -18.87
C GLY A 390 -17.43 -3.62 -19.45
N LYS A 391 -16.56 -3.57 -20.46
CA LYS A 391 -16.12 -4.74 -21.22
C LYS A 391 -14.62 -4.77 -21.38
N ILE A 392 -14.04 -5.94 -21.20
CA ILE A 392 -12.61 -6.19 -21.31
C ILE A 392 -12.38 -7.35 -22.26
N HIS A 393 -11.33 -7.23 -23.08
CA HIS A 393 -10.86 -8.28 -23.98
C HIS A 393 -9.40 -8.58 -23.65
N PHE A 394 -9.06 -9.89 -23.56
CA PHE A 394 -7.73 -10.33 -23.20
C PHE A 394 -7.35 -11.62 -23.94
N GLU A 395 -6.12 -11.66 -24.42
CA GLU A 395 -5.50 -12.84 -25.04
C GLU A 395 -4.31 -13.30 -24.17
N ALA A 396 -4.38 -14.53 -23.69
CA ALA A 396 -3.38 -15.09 -22.77
C ALA A 396 -2.01 -15.40 -23.43
N GLY A 397 -1.94 -15.44 -24.76
CA GLY A 397 -0.73 -15.84 -25.45
C GLY A 397 -0.32 -17.28 -25.10
N ALA A 398 0.96 -17.50 -24.79
CA ALA A 398 1.51 -18.82 -24.47
C ALA A 398 1.65 -19.09 -22.95
N GLN A 399 1.03 -18.28 -22.10
CA GLN A 399 1.24 -18.32 -20.65
C GLN A 399 0.06 -18.93 -19.90
N TYR A 400 0.39 -19.73 -18.86
CA TYR A 400 -0.56 -20.07 -17.80
C TYR A 400 -0.64 -18.93 -16.80
N GLY A 401 -1.80 -18.75 -16.17
CA GLY A 401 -1.96 -17.73 -15.15
C GLY A 401 -3.35 -17.70 -14.52
N TYR A 402 -3.61 -16.61 -13.82
CA TYR A 402 -4.93 -16.29 -13.28
C TYR A 402 -5.41 -14.94 -13.77
N ILE A 403 -6.67 -14.89 -14.19
CA ILE A 403 -7.38 -13.63 -14.36
C ILE A 403 -8.12 -13.35 -13.05
N ILE A 404 -7.86 -12.18 -12.47
CA ILE A 404 -8.48 -11.75 -11.22
C ILE A 404 -9.17 -10.41 -11.41
N CYS A 405 -10.38 -10.27 -10.87
CA CYS A 405 -11.09 -9.00 -10.77
C CYS A 405 -11.14 -8.58 -9.31
N LEU A 406 -10.65 -7.39 -9.01
CA LEU A 406 -10.65 -6.80 -7.68
C LEU A 406 -11.63 -5.64 -7.60
N TYR A 407 -12.39 -5.62 -6.52
CA TYR A 407 -13.30 -4.55 -6.15
C TYR A 407 -12.74 -3.74 -4.99
N HIS A 408 -12.87 -2.43 -5.07
CA HIS A 408 -12.67 -1.55 -3.93
C HIS A 408 -13.47 -0.26 -4.09
N CYS A 409 -13.78 0.39 -2.97
CA CYS A 409 -14.47 1.67 -2.94
C CYS A 409 -13.69 2.65 -2.07
N VAL A 410 -13.42 3.83 -2.61
CA VAL A 410 -12.63 4.88 -1.95
C VAL A 410 -13.52 6.07 -1.65
N PRO A 411 -13.62 6.53 -0.38
CA PRO A 411 -14.25 7.77 -0.03
C PRO A 411 -13.36 8.96 -0.37
N ILE A 412 -13.96 10.07 -0.76
CA ILE A 412 -13.29 11.35 -1.00
C ILE A 412 -13.58 12.25 0.20
N PHE A 413 -12.51 12.78 0.84
CA PHE A 413 -12.64 13.61 2.03
C PHE A 413 -13.10 15.03 1.74
N ASP A 414 -13.93 15.53 2.64
CA ASP A 414 -14.19 16.96 2.83
C ASP A 414 -13.41 17.41 4.07
N TYR A 415 -12.27 18.08 3.87
CA TYR A 415 -11.44 18.54 4.98
C TYR A 415 -12.18 19.57 5.82
N GLN A 416 -12.24 19.32 7.11
CA GLN A 416 -12.76 20.31 8.06
C GLN A 416 -11.71 21.40 8.20
N CYS A 417 -12.09 22.67 8.23
CA CYS A 417 -11.18 23.82 8.40
C CYS A 417 -10.41 23.80 9.74
N ASP A 418 -9.87 22.65 10.12
CA ASP A 418 -9.05 22.45 11.31
C ASP A 418 -7.60 22.84 11.05
N GLY A 419 -7.14 22.75 9.81
CA GLY A 419 -5.86 23.24 9.34
C GLY A 419 -5.92 24.72 8.93
N VAL A 420 -4.75 25.30 8.76
CA VAL A 420 -4.58 26.67 8.28
C VAL A 420 -4.47 26.64 6.76
N ASP A 421 -5.15 27.54 6.07
CA ASP A 421 -4.98 27.70 4.63
C ASP A 421 -3.57 28.25 4.33
N ALA A 422 -2.87 27.63 3.41
CA ALA A 422 -1.50 28.01 3.05
C ALA A 422 -1.39 29.47 2.63
N MET A 423 -2.41 29.99 1.90
CA MET A 423 -2.43 31.39 1.46
C MET A 423 -2.54 32.40 2.60
N THR A 424 -3.00 31.98 3.78
CA THR A 424 -3.09 32.85 4.96
C THR A 424 -1.80 32.91 5.76
N THR A 425 -0.81 32.08 5.43
CA THR A 425 0.50 32.05 6.08
C THR A 425 1.57 32.83 5.32
N ASP A 426 1.25 33.32 4.13
CA ASP A 426 2.14 34.15 3.32
C ASP A 426 2.25 35.53 3.94
N THR A 427 3.38 35.83 4.59
CA THR A 427 3.62 37.07 5.35
C THR A 427 4.75 37.93 4.77
N ASP A 428 5.53 37.34 3.85
CA ASP A 428 6.62 38.03 3.17
C ASP A 428 6.48 37.86 1.64
N ILE A 429 7.09 38.80 0.89
CA ILE A 429 7.12 38.72 -0.57
C ILE A 429 7.81 37.44 -1.09
N THR A 430 8.70 36.87 -0.30
CA THR A 430 9.41 35.61 -0.62
C THR A 430 8.54 34.37 -0.45
N ASP A 431 7.41 34.47 0.22
CA ASP A 431 6.44 33.37 0.40
C ASP A 431 5.65 33.15 -0.91
N PHE A 432 5.52 34.22 -1.74
CA PHE A 432 4.85 34.12 -3.03
C PHE A 432 5.67 33.35 -4.06
N PRO A 433 5.03 32.54 -4.93
CA PRO A 433 5.72 31.78 -5.95
C PRO A 433 6.48 32.68 -6.93
N LEU A 434 7.76 32.39 -7.08
CA LEU A 434 8.59 33.00 -8.11
C LEU A 434 8.98 31.95 -9.15
N PRO A 435 8.74 32.18 -10.46
CA PRO A 435 8.98 31.16 -11.51
C PRO A 435 10.42 30.63 -11.56
N VAL A 436 11.39 31.45 -11.12
CA VAL A 436 12.81 31.04 -11.05
C VAL A 436 13.04 29.92 -10.03
N PHE A 437 12.27 29.90 -8.97
CA PHE A 437 12.41 28.93 -7.89
C PHE A 437 11.48 27.72 -8.00
N ASP A 438 10.60 27.66 -9.00
CA ASP A 438 9.64 26.56 -9.18
C ASP A 438 10.32 25.20 -9.46
N ARG A 439 11.55 25.22 -10.00
CA ARG A 439 12.29 24.02 -10.38
C ARG A 439 13.48 23.68 -9.48
N ILE A 440 13.50 24.19 -8.26
CA ILE A 440 14.62 23.94 -7.32
C ILE A 440 14.50 22.53 -6.68
N GLY A 441 13.34 21.89 -6.75
CA GLY A 441 13.12 20.59 -6.15
C GLY A 441 11.82 20.53 -5.33
N MET A 442 11.74 19.54 -4.43
CA MET A 442 10.59 19.32 -3.56
C MET A 442 10.65 20.22 -2.33
N GLN A 443 9.48 20.56 -1.76
CA GLN A 443 9.36 21.27 -0.49
C GLN A 443 8.63 20.43 0.54
N GLN A 444 8.90 20.67 1.81
CA GLN A 444 8.17 20.07 2.91
C GLN A 444 6.74 20.63 2.97
N LEU A 445 5.76 19.74 3.18
CA LEU A 445 4.37 20.12 3.43
C LEU A 445 4.15 20.23 4.94
N PRO A 446 3.94 21.44 5.48
CA PRO A 446 3.75 21.61 6.92
C PRO A 446 2.51 20.89 7.44
N SER A 447 2.61 20.24 8.59
CA SER A 447 1.49 19.49 9.19
C SER A 447 0.35 20.40 9.67
N TYR A 448 0.61 21.68 9.94
CA TYR A 448 -0.42 22.63 10.36
C TYR A 448 -1.44 22.96 9.26
N LEU A 449 -1.12 22.66 7.98
CA LEU A 449 -2.08 22.79 6.89
C LEU A 449 -3.19 21.72 6.98
N LEU A 450 -2.88 20.54 7.51
CA LEU A 450 -3.87 19.48 7.73
C LEU A 450 -4.65 19.68 9.03
N SER A 451 -3.96 20.02 10.11
CA SER A 451 -4.59 20.28 11.40
C SER A 451 -3.75 21.23 12.25
N ASN A 452 -4.40 22.26 12.76
CA ASN A 452 -3.76 23.23 13.64
C ASN A 452 -3.27 22.55 14.93
N PRO A 453 -1.99 22.68 15.32
CA PRO A 453 -1.47 22.05 16.51
C PRO A 453 -2.12 22.67 17.76
N ARG A 454 -2.95 21.89 18.44
CA ARG A 454 -3.56 22.26 19.72
C ARG A 454 -2.86 21.49 20.82
N LYS A 455 -2.50 22.15 21.89
CA LYS A 455 -1.94 21.49 23.07
C LYS A 455 -3.06 21.24 24.08
N SER A 456 -3.41 19.98 24.31
CA SER A 456 -4.26 19.60 25.43
C SER A 456 -3.41 19.42 26.69
N SER A 457 -3.91 19.87 27.84
CA SER A 457 -3.29 19.61 29.14
C SER A 457 -3.61 18.25 29.74
N ASP A 458 -4.62 17.57 29.19
CA ASP A 458 -5.04 16.23 29.61
C ASP A 458 -4.31 15.16 28.80
N SER A 459 -3.28 14.56 29.41
CA SER A 459 -2.43 13.53 28.79
C SER A 459 -3.17 12.22 28.47
N SER A 460 -4.40 12.04 28.93
CA SER A 460 -5.25 10.87 28.64
C SER A 460 -6.22 11.10 27.49
N SER A 461 -6.34 12.34 27.00
CA SER A 461 -7.28 12.68 25.93
C SER A 461 -6.71 12.34 24.54
N ALA A 462 -7.60 11.99 23.60
CA ALA A 462 -7.23 11.81 22.20
C ALA A 462 -6.61 13.08 21.60
N ASP A 463 -7.07 14.27 22.00
CA ASP A 463 -6.54 15.55 21.55
C ASP A 463 -5.10 15.79 22.00
N TYR A 464 -4.68 15.24 23.15
CA TYR A 464 -3.29 15.29 23.60
C TYR A 464 -2.38 14.50 22.66
N PHE A 465 -2.72 13.25 22.37
CA PHE A 465 -1.93 12.42 21.46
C PHE A 465 -1.82 13.02 20.06
N ILE A 466 -2.92 13.57 19.55
CA ILE A 466 -2.93 14.24 18.25
C ILE A 466 -2.05 15.48 18.25
N SER A 467 -2.14 16.30 19.30
CA SER A 467 -1.32 17.50 19.42
C SER A 467 0.16 17.18 19.53
N GLU A 468 0.51 16.11 20.24
CA GLU A 468 1.88 15.65 20.37
C GLU A 468 2.41 15.08 19.04
N PHE A 469 1.59 14.29 18.33
CA PHE A 469 1.91 13.79 16.99
C PHE A 469 2.21 14.94 16.01
N LEU A 470 1.37 15.97 15.95
CA LEU A 470 1.56 17.13 15.07
C LEU A 470 2.73 18.03 15.46
N GLN A 471 3.04 18.12 16.75
CA GLN A 471 4.21 18.87 17.21
C GLN A 471 5.52 18.15 16.87
N GLN A 472 5.55 16.83 16.94
CA GLN A 472 6.72 16.04 16.61
C GLN A 472 6.91 15.90 15.09
N ASN A 473 5.82 15.85 14.32
CA ASN A 473 5.83 15.84 12.87
C ASN A 473 5.56 17.25 12.35
N SER A 474 6.59 18.06 12.24
CA SER A 474 6.48 19.43 11.72
C SER A 474 6.03 19.47 10.26
N TYR A 475 6.22 18.38 9.52
CA TYR A 475 5.80 18.20 8.13
C TYR A 475 5.26 16.78 7.89
N LEU A 476 4.37 16.64 6.93
CA LEU A 476 3.75 15.36 6.55
C LEU A 476 4.62 14.57 5.57
N GLY A 477 5.36 15.26 4.75
CA GLY A 477 6.21 14.71 3.70
C GLY A 477 6.64 15.80 2.73
N TYR A 478 7.08 15.40 1.55
CA TYR A 478 7.55 16.29 0.51
C TYR A 478 6.56 16.36 -0.64
N VAL A 479 6.34 17.56 -1.17
CA VAL A 479 5.47 17.85 -2.31
C VAL A 479 6.23 18.68 -3.34
N PRO A 480 5.79 18.73 -4.58
CA PRO A 480 6.34 19.66 -5.57
C PRO A 480 6.32 21.09 -5.02
N ARG A 481 7.35 21.84 -5.33
CA ARG A 481 7.45 23.23 -4.86
C ARG A 481 6.22 24.02 -5.26
N TYR A 482 5.73 24.85 -4.34
CA TYR A 482 4.49 25.61 -4.47
C TYR A 482 3.23 24.75 -4.71
N ALA A 483 3.19 23.51 -4.23
CA ALA A 483 2.01 22.65 -4.36
C ALA A 483 0.70 23.29 -3.87
N PRO A 484 0.64 24.00 -2.73
CA PRO A 484 -0.59 24.69 -2.29
C PRO A 484 -1.11 25.74 -3.28
N TRP A 485 -0.25 26.30 -4.11
CA TRP A 485 -0.62 27.23 -5.18
C TRP A 485 -1.05 26.53 -6.48
N LYS A 486 -0.81 25.24 -6.60
CA LYS A 486 -1.09 24.45 -7.80
C LYS A 486 -2.28 23.52 -7.65
N THR A 487 -2.72 23.27 -6.41
CA THR A 487 -3.81 22.34 -6.08
C THR A 487 -4.74 22.96 -5.03
N SER A 488 -6.00 22.52 -5.04
CA SER A 488 -6.98 22.89 -4.01
C SER A 488 -7.52 21.63 -3.37
N ILE A 489 -7.94 21.72 -2.13
CA ILE A 489 -8.59 20.66 -1.37
C ILE A 489 -10.08 20.98 -1.20
N ASP A 490 -10.88 19.94 -1.05
CA ASP A 490 -12.30 20.08 -0.72
C ASP A 490 -12.47 20.42 0.75
N VAL A 491 -13.26 21.42 1.07
CA VAL A 491 -13.34 21.97 2.44
C VAL A 491 -14.79 22.08 2.89
N SER A 492 -15.09 21.59 4.09
CA SER A 492 -16.36 21.82 4.79
C SER A 492 -16.22 22.86 5.88
N ARG A 493 -17.24 23.70 6.04
CA ARG A 493 -17.25 24.83 6.98
C ARG A 493 -18.59 24.93 7.69
N GLY A 494 -18.62 25.71 8.79
CA GLY A 494 -19.82 26.00 9.55
C GLY A 494 -20.40 24.78 10.25
N ALA A 495 -21.71 24.54 10.12
CA ALA A 495 -22.38 23.44 10.78
C ALA A 495 -21.89 22.03 10.36
N PHE A 496 -21.29 21.88 9.17
CA PHE A 496 -20.71 20.61 8.72
C PHE A 496 -19.48 20.16 9.54
N VAL A 497 -18.85 21.07 10.26
CA VAL A 497 -17.74 20.75 11.17
C VAL A 497 -18.25 20.23 12.52
N SER A 498 -19.50 20.51 12.88
CA SER A 498 -20.08 20.23 14.21
C SER A 498 -21.37 19.40 14.13
N SER A 499 -22.54 20.06 14.10
CA SER A 499 -23.85 19.41 14.21
C SER A 499 -24.28 18.62 12.98
N LEU A 500 -23.80 18.99 11.79
CA LEU A 500 -24.10 18.31 10.51
C LEU A 500 -22.92 17.52 9.98
N ARG A 501 -22.04 17.04 10.85
CA ARG A 501 -20.84 16.28 10.47
C ARG A 501 -21.18 14.98 9.70
N ASN A 502 -22.33 14.41 9.94
CA ASN A 502 -22.84 13.23 9.26
C ASN A 502 -23.33 13.48 7.81
N TRP A 503 -23.31 14.73 7.35
CA TRP A 503 -23.68 15.08 5.96
C TRP A 503 -22.50 15.02 4.98
N VAL A 504 -21.29 14.94 5.47
CA VAL A 504 -20.04 14.92 4.70
C VAL A 504 -19.14 13.78 5.17
N ILE A 505 -18.11 13.46 4.41
CA ILE A 505 -17.06 12.53 4.84
C ILE A 505 -15.89 13.34 5.43
N PRO A 506 -15.88 13.57 6.75
CA PRO A 506 -14.86 14.40 7.36
C PRO A 506 -13.53 13.64 7.45
N PHE A 507 -12.43 14.37 7.28
CA PHE A 507 -11.12 13.86 7.69
C PHE A 507 -11.05 13.79 9.22
N ASP A 508 -10.98 12.57 9.77
CA ASP A 508 -10.86 12.36 11.22
C ASP A 508 -9.42 12.02 11.60
N LYS A 509 -8.69 13.03 12.07
CA LYS A 509 -7.28 12.88 12.48
C LYS A 509 -7.07 11.83 13.58
N SER A 510 -8.07 11.57 14.43
CA SER A 510 -7.95 10.57 15.50
C SER A 510 -7.85 9.16 14.96
N LEU A 511 -8.60 8.83 13.92
CA LEU A 511 -8.53 7.54 13.24
C LEU A 511 -7.15 7.31 12.60
N PHE A 512 -6.57 8.34 12.00
CA PHE A 512 -5.24 8.24 11.38
C PHE A 512 -4.14 8.00 12.42
N VAL A 513 -4.15 8.76 13.50
CA VAL A 513 -3.21 8.56 14.61
C VAL A 513 -3.37 7.19 15.24
N GLN A 514 -4.60 6.73 15.44
CA GLN A 514 -4.89 5.39 15.96
C GLN A 514 -4.34 4.29 15.03
N THR A 515 -4.53 4.44 13.71
CA THR A 515 -4.03 3.48 12.72
C THR A 515 -2.51 3.39 12.78
N ILE A 516 -1.81 4.51 12.78
CA ILE A 516 -0.35 4.57 12.91
C ILE A 516 0.10 3.91 14.22
N THR A 517 -0.55 4.25 15.33
CA THR A 517 -0.24 3.69 16.65
C THR A 517 -0.43 2.17 16.69
N ASN A 518 -1.49 1.65 16.07
CA ASN A 518 -1.75 0.21 15.99
C ASN A 518 -0.64 -0.52 15.22
N VAL A 519 -0.19 0.04 14.09
CA VAL A 519 0.91 -0.55 13.30
C VAL A 519 2.19 -0.60 14.12
N ILE A 520 2.55 0.48 14.78
CA ILE A 520 3.76 0.55 15.61
C ILE A 520 3.68 -0.44 16.78
N ASN A 521 2.56 -0.49 17.49
CA ASN A 521 2.37 -1.41 18.62
C ASN A 521 2.43 -2.88 18.18
N ASN A 522 1.84 -3.22 17.04
CA ASN A 522 1.90 -4.58 16.51
C ASN A 522 3.33 -4.98 16.16
N HIS A 523 4.10 -4.06 15.57
CA HIS A 523 5.50 -4.30 15.26
C HIS A 523 6.36 -4.48 16.54
N VAL A 524 6.22 -3.60 17.52
CA VAL A 524 6.94 -3.70 18.81
C VAL A 524 6.59 -4.98 19.57
N GLN A 525 5.33 -5.40 19.58
CA GLN A 525 4.92 -6.64 20.24
C GLN A 525 5.50 -7.90 19.57
N ASN A 526 5.76 -7.84 18.27
CA ASN A 526 6.28 -8.96 17.50
C ASN A 526 7.81 -9.13 17.65
N GLU A 527 8.55 -8.04 17.83
CA GLU A 527 10.02 -8.08 17.95
C GLU A 527 10.55 -8.29 19.39
N GLY A 528 9.66 -8.36 20.37
CA GLY A 528 10.05 -8.49 21.80
C GLY A 528 10.44 -7.15 22.43
N SER A 529 10.42 -7.10 23.76
CA SER A 529 10.47 -5.88 24.58
C SER A 529 11.80 -5.07 24.56
N ASN A 530 12.70 -5.33 23.64
CA ASN A 530 14.00 -4.65 23.59
C ASN A 530 14.02 -3.38 22.72
N ASN A 531 12.94 -3.06 22.02
CA ASN A 531 12.89 -1.87 21.17
C ASN A 531 12.04 -0.76 21.82
N SER A 532 12.42 -0.38 23.06
CA SER A 532 11.82 0.73 23.81
C SER A 532 12.07 2.13 23.19
N ASN A 533 12.71 2.20 22.02
CA ASN A 533 13.09 3.45 21.36
C ASN A 533 12.27 3.78 20.10
N VAL A 534 11.22 3.03 19.80
CA VAL A 534 10.29 3.47 18.74
C VAL A 534 9.43 4.58 19.31
N ASN A 535 9.84 5.80 19.07
CA ASN A 535 9.07 6.98 19.42
C ASN A 535 7.80 6.98 18.55
N THR A 536 6.68 6.53 19.13
CA THR A 536 5.40 6.29 18.46
C THR A 536 4.81 7.52 17.77
N ALA A 537 5.36 8.70 18.06
CA ALA A 537 4.81 9.95 17.60
C ALA A 537 5.60 10.61 16.46
N SER A 538 6.70 10.02 15.98
CA SER A 538 7.66 10.81 15.19
C SER A 538 7.54 10.70 13.67
N PHE A 539 6.70 9.83 13.08
CA PHE A 539 6.68 9.70 11.62
C PHE A 539 5.32 9.31 11.04
N VAL A 540 4.93 9.99 9.97
CA VAL A 540 3.91 9.50 9.05
C VAL A 540 4.40 8.19 8.46
N THR A 541 3.59 7.14 8.57
CA THR A 541 3.91 5.79 8.09
C THR A 541 3.06 5.44 6.89
N TRP A 542 3.40 4.37 6.19
CA TRP A 542 2.63 3.85 5.07
C TRP A 542 1.13 3.62 5.39
N SER A 543 0.81 3.32 6.65
CA SER A 543 -0.57 3.09 7.10
C SER A 543 -1.44 4.35 7.09
N PHE A 544 -0.83 5.54 7.10
CA PHE A 544 -1.55 6.81 6.96
C PHE A 544 -2.33 6.89 5.65
N PHE A 545 -1.81 6.30 4.59
CA PHE A 545 -2.41 6.36 3.26
C PHE A 545 -3.49 5.30 3.02
N LYS A 546 -3.61 4.30 3.90
CA LYS A 546 -4.58 3.21 3.76
C LYS A 546 -5.99 3.64 4.13
N CYS A 547 -6.95 3.29 3.27
CA CYS A 547 -8.34 3.60 3.48
C CYS A 547 -8.91 2.81 4.66
N ASN A 548 -9.25 3.54 5.73
CA ASN A 548 -9.86 2.96 6.93
C ASN A 548 -11.39 2.91 6.77
N PRO A 549 -12.02 1.72 6.85
CA PRO A 549 -13.47 1.59 6.76
C PRO A 549 -14.26 2.44 7.77
N ALA A 550 -13.70 2.65 8.97
CA ALA A 550 -14.33 3.43 10.04
C ALA A 550 -14.54 4.92 9.71
N VAL A 551 -13.90 5.43 8.66
CA VAL A 551 -14.12 6.82 8.17
C VAL A 551 -15.57 7.07 7.81
N LEU A 552 -16.30 6.05 7.39
CA LEU A 552 -17.70 6.14 7.02
C LEU A 552 -18.69 5.92 8.17
N ASP A 553 -18.22 5.66 9.40
CA ASP A 553 -19.09 5.38 10.55
C ASP A 553 -19.98 6.56 10.94
N THR A 554 -19.57 7.79 10.59
CA THR A 554 -20.41 8.97 10.79
C THR A 554 -21.58 9.05 9.81
N LEU A 555 -21.45 8.43 8.65
CA LEU A 555 -22.42 8.47 7.56
C LEU A 555 -23.43 7.33 7.66
N PHE A 556 -22.95 6.12 7.94
CA PHE A 556 -23.79 4.92 8.00
C PHE A 556 -24.41 4.71 9.39
N ALA A 557 -25.55 4.05 9.41
CA ALA A 557 -26.20 3.64 10.67
C ALA A 557 -25.47 2.47 11.36
N VAL A 558 -24.52 1.84 10.66
CA VAL A 558 -23.76 0.68 11.11
C VAL A 558 -22.29 1.04 11.17
N ASN A 559 -21.67 0.86 12.34
CA ASN A 559 -20.24 1.09 12.50
C ASN A 559 -19.42 -0.07 11.91
N ALA A 560 -18.30 0.24 11.29
CA ALA A 560 -17.40 -0.75 10.74
C ALA A 560 -16.74 -1.58 11.86
N ASP A 561 -16.81 -2.91 11.74
CA ASP A 561 -16.10 -3.86 12.61
C ASP A 561 -15.54 -5.05 11.82
N ALA A 562 -15.11 -6.09 12.49
CA ALA A 562 -14.55 -7.29 11.87
C ALA A 562 -15.59 -8.23 11.25
N THR A 563 -16.90 -7.96 11.42
CA THR A 563 -17.96 -8.84 10.94
C THR A 563 -18.48 -8.45 9.57
N VAL A 564 -19.03 -9.41 8.83
CA VAL A 564 -19.64 -9.17 7.51
C VAL A 564 -20.97 -8.43 7.65
N ASP A 565 -21.65 -8.55 8.79
CA ASP A 565 -22.94 -7.91 9.03
C ASP A 565 -22.83 -6.38 9.08
N THR A 566 -21.62 -5.84 9.26
CA THR A 566 -21.33 -4.41 9.28
C THR A 566 -20.83 -3.87 7.93
N ASP A 567 -20.93 -4.66 6.87
CA ASP A 567 -20.50 -4.22 5.53
C ASP A 567 -21.41 -3.09 5.02
N GLN A 568 -20.78 -2.06 4.51
CA GLN A 568 -21.42 -0.80 4.11
C GLN A 568 -22.05 -0.85 2.70
N PHE A 569 -21.50 -1.68 1.82
CA PHE A 569 -21.90 -1.82 0.43
C PHE A 569 -22.51 -3.20 0.15
N LEU A 570 -23.68 -3.21 -0.50
CA LEU A 570 -24.38 -4.40 -0.94
C LEU A 570 -24.32 -4.47 -2.46
N ILE A 571 -23.61 -5.44 -3.00
CA ILE A 571 -23.24 -5.46 -4.42
C ILE A 571 -23.83 -6.71 -5.08
N SER A 572 -24.47 -6.49 -6.23
CA SER A 572 -24.91 -7.55 -7.13
C SER A 572 -24.26 -7.33 -8.48
N CYS A 573 -23.36 -8.20 -8.88
CA CYS A 573 -22.72 -8.10 -10.19
C CYS A 573 -23.02 -9.35 -11.04
N PHE A 574 -23.11 -9.13 -12.34
CA PHE A 574 -23.16 -10.16 -13.36
C PHE A 574 -21.91 -10.05 -14.22
N LEU A 575 -21.15 -11.13 -14.24
CA LEU A 575 -19.96 -11.27 -15.08
C LEU A 575 -20.32 -12.16 -16.28
N ASP A 576 -20.46 -11.56 -17.44
CA ASP A 576 -20.61 -12.29 -18.72
C ASP A 576 -19.22 -12.64 -19.23
N LEU A 577 -18.81 -13.89 -19.00
CA LEU A 577 -17.49 -14.39 -19.31
C LEU A 577 -17.54 -15.37 -20.46
N LYS A 578 -17.01 -14.99 -21.60
CA LYS A 578 -16.86 -15.84 -22.77
C LYS A 578 -15.40 -16.13 -23.01
N VAL A 579 -15.04 -17.40 -23.07
CA VAL A 579 -13.68 -17.84 -23.30
C VAL A 579 -13.61 -18.79 -24.49
N VAL A 580 -12.61 -18.59 -25.33
CA VAL A 580 -12.27 -19.53 -26.40
C VAL A 580 -11.01 -20.29 -25.96
N ARG A 581 -11.13 -21.61 -25.84
CA ARG A 581 -10.08 -22.52 -25.34
C ARG A 581 -9.78 -23.67 -26.30
N ASN A 582 -8.57 -24.19 -26.18
CA ASN A 582 -8.16 -25.39 -26.92
C ASN A 582 -8.61 -26.66 -26.18
N LEU A 583 -9.91 -26.77 -25.89
CA LEU A 583 -10.53 -27.94 -25.25
C LEU A 583 -11.72 -28.43 -26.09
N ASP A 584 -11.99 -29.73 -26.03
CA ASP A 584 -13.17 -30.28 -26.66
C ASP A 584 -14.42 -30.10 -25.78
N VAL A 585 -15.56 -29.80 -26.41
CA VAL A 585 -16.85 -29.63 -25.73
C VAL A 585 -17.36 -30.94 -25.15
N ASN A 586 -17.17 -32.05 -25.88
CA ASN A 586 -17.74 -33.36 -25.54
C ASN A 586 -16.80 -34.26 -24.76
N GLY A 587 -15.48 -33.97 -24.76
CA GLY A 587 -14.48 -34.76 -24.04
C GLY A 587 -14.37 -36.21 -24.48
N LEU A 588 -14.79 -36.51 -25.69
CA LEU A 588 -14.75 -37.88 -26.23
C LEU A 588 -13.31 -38.25 -26.60
N PRO A 589 -12.84 -39.46 -26.23
CA PRO A 589 -11.55 -39.96 -26.69
C PRO A 589 -11.55 -40.14 -28.20
N TYR A 590 -10.48 -39.72 -28.85
CA TYR A 590 -10.26 -39.93 -30.29
C TYR A 590 -9.85 -41.35 -30.58
#